data_69d55ffa69bc6ad1ccea4d08a651bc62
#
_entry.id   69d55ffa69bc6ad1ccea4d08a651bc62
#
_cell.length_a   1.000
_cell.length_b   1.000
_cell.length_c   1.000
_cell.angle_alpha   90.00
_cell.angle_beta   90.00
_cell.angle_gamma   90.00
#
_symmetry.space_group_name_H-M   'P 1'
#
loop_
_entity.id
_entity.type
_entity.pdbx_description
1 polymer ?
#
loop_
_entity_poly.entity_id
_entity_poly.type
_entity_poly.pdbx_seq_one_letter_code
_entity_poly.pdbx_strand_id
1 'polypeptide(L)'
;MTIRVVLLFCALVGPALAHVTPPIVLASDRDAITTLLPGARRHFVREVRLTDEERQSVQNESGWRPEEDFYRFYIGRDEQLHDLGAVAFLTQYTIHGPVRIAVGLAPDGKIKGALVVELSEETYPWVKTAIDSGLLRNFAGRDAHAPFPRTTGGSSMSGFYSDIIAALVRRAALLYEAGVLKRQP
;
A
#
# COMPACT_ATOMS: atom_id res chain seq x y z
N MET A 1 -58.29 2.67 32.55
CA MET A 1 -57.84 3.93 31.89
C MET A 1 -56.35 4.05 32.13
N THR A 2 -55.54 3.57 31.19
CA THR A 2 -54.06 3.82 31.15
C THR A 2 -53.41 2.95 30.07
N ILE A 3 -53.55 3.30 28.81
CA ILE A 3 -52.69 2.80 27.72
C ILE A 3 -52.71 3.87 26.65
N ARG A 4 -51.75 4.84 26.67
CA ARG A 4 -51.50 5.79 25.57
C ARG A 4 -50.27 6.66 25.81
N VAL A 5 -49.09 6.10 26.12
CA VAL A 5 -47.84 6.89 26.19
C VAL A 5 -46.61 6.07 25.75
N VAL A 6 -46.67 5.16 24.81
CA VAL A 6 -45.47 4.39 24.36
C VAL A 6 -45.27 4.45 22.86
N LEU A 7 -45.74 5.42 22.15
CA LEU A 7 -45.64 5.44 20.68
C LEU A 7 -45.06 6.75 20.11
N LEU A 8 -44.13 7.40 20.78
CA LEU A 8 -43.52 8.62 20.23
C LEU A 8 -41.99 8.71 20.38
N PHE A 9 -41.27 7.59 20.30
CA PHE A 9 -39.79 7.63 20.41
C PHE A 9 -39.03 6.91 19.29
N CYS A 10 -39.70 6.51 18.20
CA CYS A 10 -39.04 5.78 17.07
C CYS A 10 -38.88 6.58 15.80
N ALA A 11 -38.95 7.90 15.79
CA ALA A 11 -38.94 8.69 14.56
C ALA A 11 -37.76 9.65 14.39
N LEU A 12 -36.63 9.45 15.11
CA LEU A 12 -35.45 10.33 15.00
C LEU A 12 -34.15 9.58 14.72
N VAL A 13 -34.20 8.36 14.16
CA VAL A 13 -33.03 7.77 13.52
C VAL A 13 -33.08 8.20 12.07
N GLY A 14 -32.64 9.41 11.79
CA GLY A 14 -32.32 9.84 10.43
C GLY A 14 -31.23 8.90 9.88
N PRO A 15 -31.24 8.57 8.57
CA PRO A 15 -30.15 7.83 7.97
C PRO A 15 -28.86 8.61 8.22
N ALA A 16 -27.94 8.05 8.99
CA ALA A 16 -26.56 8.51 9.02
C ALA A 16 -26.03 8.29 7.60
N LEU A 17 -26.03 9.35 6.78
CA LEU A 17 -25.34 9.34 5.51
C LEU A 17 -23.88 9.20 5.84
N ALA A 18 -23.34 7.99 5.69
CA ALA A 18 -21.91 7.76 5.73
C ALA A 18 -21.31 8.71 4.68
N HIS A 19 -20.52 9.67 5.12
CA HIS A 19 -19.85 10.62 4.25
C HIS A 19 -18.76 9.85 3.54
N VAL A 20 -19.08 9.29 2.36
CA VAL A 20 -18.10 8.63 1.50
C VAL A 20 -17.34 9.74 0.78
N THR A 21 -16.15 10.05 1.30
CA THR A 21 -15.25 11.00 0.65
C THR A 21 -14.78 10.40 -0.68
N PRO A 22 -14.92 11.11 -1.82
CA PRO A 22 -14.49 10.60 -3.11
C PRO A 22 -13.01 10.24 -3.12
N PRO A 23 -12.58 9.18 -3.82
CA PRO A 23 -11.18 8.88 -3.99
C PRO A 23 -10.52 9.89 -4.92
N ILE A 24 -9.29 10.29 -4.59
CA ILE A 24 -8.39 11.01 -5.48
C ILE A 24 -7.44 9.98 -6.09
N VAL A 25 -7.51 9.82 -7.40
CA VAL A 25 -6.59 8.97 -8.17
C VAL A 25 -5.44 9.84 -8.68
N LEU A 26 -4.23 9.59 -8.17
CA LEU A 26 -3.01 10.32 -8.55
C LEU A 26 -2.30 9.66 -9.73
N ALA A 27 -2.43 8.34 -9.87
CA ALA A 27 -1.92 7.58 -11.00
C ALA A 27 -2.80 6.35 -11.24
N SER A 28 -3.02 5.99 -12.51
CA SER A 28 -3.63 4.70 -12.81
C SER A 28 -2.66 3.54 -12.50
N ASP A 29 -3.19 2.33 -12.30
CA ASP A 29 -2.36 1.14 -12.11
C ASP A 29 -1.37 0.94 -13.27
N ARG A 30 -1.84 1.17 -14.50
CA ARG A 30 -1.02 1.08 -15.70
C ARG A 30 0.13 2.07 -15.69
N ASP A 31 -0.15 3.34 -15.36
CA ASP A 31 0.87 4.39 -15.32
C ASP A 31 1.88 4.11 -14.21
N ALA A 32 1.42 3.66 -13.05
CA ALA A 32 2.29 3.27 -11.94
C ALA A 32 3.22 2.11 -12.33
N ILE A 33 2.69 1.05 -12.97
CA ILE A 33 3.49 -0.08 -13.46
C ILE A 33 4.52 0.41 -14.48
N THR A 34 4.12 1.22 -15.46
CA THR A 34 5.02 1.73 -16.50
C THR A 34 6.12 2.60 -15.91
N THR A 35 5.78 3.45 -14.93
CA THR A 35 6.73 4.34 -14.25
C THR A 35 7.75 3.56 -13.41
N LEU A 36 7.30 2.52 -12.70
CA LEU A 36 8.15 1.75 -11.79
C LEU A 36 8.95 0.62 -12.49
N LEU A 37 8.52 0.21 -13.69
CA LEU A 37 9.22 -0.78 -14.53
C LEU A 37 9.57 -0.19 -15.90
N PRO A 38 10.39 0.87 -15.95
CA PRO A 38 10.79 1.46 -17.23
C PRO A 38 11.52 0.42 -18.08
N GLY A 39 11.21 0.39 -19.38
CA GLY A 39 11.78 -0.57 -20.32
C GLY A 39 11.06 -1.91 -20.41
N ALA A 40 10.07 -2.18 -19.55
CA ALA A 40 9.28 -3.39 -19.66
C ALA A 40 8.43 -3.38 -20.95
N ARG A 41 8.52 -4.46 -21.73
CA ARG A 41 7.76 -4.68 -22.96
C ARG A 41 6.66 -5.70 -22.78
N ARG A 42 6.80 -6.56 -21.80
CA ARG A 42 5.81 -7.57 -21.44
C ARG A 42 5.55 -7.52 -19.93
N HIS A 43 4.29 -7.71 -19.57
CA HIS A 43 3.86 -7.76 -18.18
C HIS A 43 3.02 -9.02 -17.98
N PHE A 44 3.21 -9.67 -16.85
CA PHE A 44 2.35 -10.77 -16.40
C PHE A 44 2.12 -10.68 -14.90
N VAL A 45 0.99 -11.23 -14.44
CA VAL A 45 0.63 -11.23 -13.03
C VAL A 45 1.09 -12.54 -12.41
N ARG A 46 1.81 -12.44 -11.30
CA ARG A 46 2.12 -13.57 -10.42
C ARG A 46 1.31 -13.43 -9.15
N GLU A 47 0.41 -14.39 -8.91
CA GLU A 47 -0.29 -14.51 -7.63
C GLU A 47 0.53 -15.37 -6.68
N VAL A 48 0.77 -14.84 -5.48
CA VAL A 48 1.55 -15.49 -4.44
C VAL A 48 0.64 -15.75 -3.25
N ARG A 49 0.53 -17.01 -2.86
CA ARG A 49 -0.08 -17.44 -1.59
C ARG A 49 1.04 -17.72 -0.61
N LEU A 50 1.03 -17.03 0.53
CA LEU A 50 2.02 -17.27 1.57
C LEU A 50 1.63 -18.49 2.41
N THR A 51 2.64 -19.28 2.79
CA THR A 51 2.48 -20.31 3.82
C THR A 51 2.33 -19.65 5.20
N ASP A 52 1.95 -20.41 6.22
CA ASP A 52 1.85 -19.87 7.58
C ASP A 52 3.21 -19.45 8.13
N GLU A 53 4.28 -20.18 7.79
CA GLU A 53 5.66 -19.83 8.16
C GLU A 53 6.10 -18.50 7.50
N GLU A 54 5.80 -18.32 6.22
CA GLU A 54 6.09 -17.08 5.51
C GLU A 54 5.31 -15.89 6.10
N ARG A 55 4.02 -16.09 6.43
CA ARG A 55 3.20 -15.08 7.12
C ARG A 55 3.79 -14.72 8.47
N GLN A 56 4.21 -15.72 9.23
CA GLN A 56 4.83 -15.51 10.53
C GLN A 56 6.17 -14.76 10.41
N SER A 57 6.99 -15.10 9.42
CA SER A 57 8.25 -14.40 9.14
C SER A 57 8.02 -12.92 8.84
N VAL A 58 7.07 -12.60 7.94
CA VAL A 58 6.70 -11.22 7.63
C VAL A 58 6.18 -10.49 8.86
N GLN A 59 5.37 -11.16 9.69
CA GLN A 59 4.84 -10.58 10.93
C GLN A 59 5.95 -10.27 11.94
N ASN A 60 6.88 -11.17 12.13
CA ASN A 60 7.99 -10.97 13.07
C ASN A 60 8.85 -9.76 12.70
N GLU A 61 9.02 -9.51 11.40
CA GLU A 61 9.85 -8.42 10.92
C GLU A 61 9.13 -7.07 10.82
N SER A 62 7.85 -7.06 10.49
CA SER A 62 7.09 -5.83 10.24
C SER A 62 6.11 -5.45 11.35
N GLY A 63 5.81 -6.39 12.28
CA GLY A 63 4.70 -6.25 13.22
C GLY A 63 3.31 -6.38 12.57
N TRP A 64 3.25 -6.62 11.25
CA TRP A 64 2.02 -6.76 10.49
C TRP A 64 1.87 -8.18 9.95
N ARG A 65 0.74 -8.84 10.23
CA ARG A 65 0.43 -10.16 9.69
C ARG A 65 -0.26 -10.03 8.33
N PRO A 66 0.26 -10.67 7.27
CA PRO A 66 -0.44 -10.79 6.00
C PRO A 66 -1.72 -11.64 6.15
N GLU A 67 -2.88 -11.08 5.79
CA GLU A 67 -4.17 -11.74 5.96
C GLU A 67 -4.84 -12.10 4.63
N GLU A 68 -4.39 -11.52 3.52
CA GLU A 68 -4.94 -11.78 2.21
C GLU A 68 -4.66 -13.22 1.77
N ASP A 69 -5.60 -13.82 1.04
CA ASP A 69 -5.45 -15.17 0.47
C ASP A 69 -4.29 -15.24 -0.51
N PHE A 70 -4.08 -14.16 -1.27
CA PHE A 70 -2.97 -14.04 -2.23
C PHE A 70 -2.57 -12.57 -2.41
N TYR A 71 -1.32 -12.37 -2.83
CA TYR A 71 -0.75 -11.08 -3.21
C TYR A 71 -0.38 -11.10 -4.68
N ARG A 72 -0.65 -10.00 -5.39
CA ARG A 72 -0.35 -9.87 -6.82
C ARG A 72 0.90 -9.06 -7.04
N PHE A 73 1.78 -9.61 -7.86
CA PHE A 73 2.97 -8.93 -8.36
C PHE A 73 2.88 -8.85 -9.88
N TYR A 74 2.99 -7.64 -10.40
CA TYR A 74 3.06 -7.36 -11.82
C TYR A 74 4.51 -7.42 -12.26
N ILE A 75 4.92 -8.53 -12.86
CA ILE A 75 6.30 -8.77 -13.29
C ILE A 75 6.52 -8.15 -14.66
N GLY A 76 7.56 -7.32 -14.80
CA GLY A 76 7.94 -6.73 -16.08
C GLY A 76 9.17 -7.42 -16.69
N ARG A 77 9.13 -7.66 -18.01
CA ARG A 77 10.23 -8.19 -18.79
C ARG A 77 10.58 -7.29 -19.97
N ASP A 78 11.86 -7.25 -20.31
CA ASP A 78 12.34 -6.58 -21.52
C ASP A 78 12.04 -7.40 -22.80
N GLU A 79 12.55 -6.95 -23.95
CA GLU A 79 12.38 -7.64 -25.23
C GLU A 79 13.09 -9.00 -25.26
N GLN A 80 14.18 -9.15 -24.51
CA GLN A 80 14.97 -10.38 -24.40
C GLN A 80 14.42 -11.31 -23.31
N LEU A 81 13.29 -10.97 -22.69
CA LEU A 81 12.62 -11.71 -21.60
C LEU A 81 13.36 -11.71 -20.26
N HIS A 82 14.34 -10.84 -20.07
CA HIS A 82 14.96 -10.65 -18.76
C HIS A 82 13.98 -9.97 -17.80
N ASP A 83 13.95 -10.43 -16.56
CA ASP A 83 13.11 -9.83 -15.52
C ASP A 83 13.67 -8.46 -15.11
N LEU A 84 12.85 -7.42 -15.23
CA LEU A 84 13.18 -6.05 -14.82
C LEU A 84 12.72 -5.75 -13.39
N GLY A 85 11.96 -6.65 -12.78
CA GLY A 85 11.40 -6.54 -11.45
C GLY A 85 9.89 -6.68 -11.41
N ALA A 86 9.31 -6.23 -10.32
CA ALA A 86 7.87 -6.35 -10.06
C ALA A 86 7.27 -5.05 -9.52
N VAL A 87 5.97 -4.88 -9.68
CA VAL A 87 5.18 -3.87 -8.96
C VAL A 87 4.13 -4.57 -8.11
N ALA A 88 4.03 -4.18 -6.85
CA ALA A 88 2.96 -4.57 -5.94
C ALA A 88 2.11 -3.35 -5.58
N PHE A 89 0.80 -3.56 -5.42
CA PHE A 89 -0.12 -2.56 -4.91
C PHE A 89 -0.58 -2.97 -3.52
N LEU A 90 -0.48 -2.05 -2.56
CA LEU A 90 -0.95 -2.26 -1.19
C LEU A 90 -1.83 -1.10 -0.77
N THR A 91 -2.86 -1.42 0.03
CA THR A 91 -3.80 -0.43 0.57
C THR A 91 -3.82 -0.53 2.09
N GLN A 92 -3.76 0.61 2.76
CA GLN A 92 -4.05 0.73 4.18
C GLN A 92 -5.34 1.53 4.34
N TYR A 93 -6.32 0.92 5.00
CA TYR A 93 -7.53 1.63 5.41
C TYR A 93 -7.27 2.36 6.71
N THR A 94 -7.65 3.62 6.76
CA THR A 94 -7.59 4.48 7.94
C THR A 94 -8.97 5.03 8.25
N ILE A 95 -9.14 5.70 9.40
CA ILE A 95 -10.40 6.36 9.75
C ILE A 95 -10.75 7.51 8.79
N HIS A 96 -9.77 8.04 8.05
CA HIS A 96 -9.95 9.09 7.05
C HIS A 96 -9.98 8.55 5.61
N GLY A 97 -10.13 7.23 5.45
CA GLY A 97 -10.19 6.56 4.17
C GLY A 97 -8.91 5.81 3.78
N PRO A 98 -8.90 5.20 2.58
CA PRO A 98 -7.78 4.41 2.11
C PRO A 98 -6.58 5.27 1.70
N VAL A 99 -5.38 4.69 1.86
CA VAL A 99 -4.16 5.11 1.17
C VAL A 99 -3.64 3.91 0.40
N ARG A 100 -3.57 4.01 -0.92
CA ARG A 100 -3.10 2.96 -1.81
C ARG A 100 -1.81 3.39 -2.48
N ILE A 101 -0.82 2.52 -2.43
CA ILE A 101 0.50 2.77 -3.04
C ILE A 101 0.85 1.67 -4.04
N ALA A 102 1.70 2.02 -5.00
CA ALA A 102 2.42 1.11 -5.85
C ALA A 102 3.90 1.10 -5.44
N VAL A 103 4.50 -0.08 -5.34
CA VAL A 103 5.91 -0.25 -4.99
C VAL A 103 6.59 -1.06 -6.09
N GLY A 104 7.60 -0.46 -6.72
CA GLY A 104 8.48 -1.12 -7.67
C GLY A 104 9.62 -1.82 -6.95
N LEU A 105 9.86 -3.07 -7.31
CA LEU A 105 10.86 -3.97 -6.71
C LEU A 105 11.77 -4.50 -7.81
N ALA A 106 13.07 -4.44 -7.58
CA ALA A 106 14.07 -4.99 -8.48
C ALA A 106 14.14 -6.53 -8.37
N PRO A 107 14.74 -7.22 -9.34
CA PRO A 107 14.90 -8.67 -9.28
C PRO A 107 15.67 -9.17 -8.06
N ASP A 108 16.50 -8.33 -7.44
CA ASP A 108 17.26 -8.63 -6.21
C ASP A 108 16.49 -8.25 -4.91
N GLY A 109 15.23 -7.81 -5.02
CA GLY A 109 14.38 -7.42 -3.90
C GLY A 109 14.52 -5.98 -3.42
N LYS A 110 15.45 -5.21 -3.98
CA LYS A 110 15.56 -3.79 -3.64
C LYS A 110 14.42 -2.98 -4.20
N ILE A 111 14.02 -1.96 -3.47
CA ILE A 111 12.98 -1.03 -3.86
C ILE A 111 13.51 -0.15 -5.00
N LYS A 112 12.83 -0.16 -6.14
CA LYS A 112 13.12 0.74 -7.28
C LYS A 112 12.51 2.12 -7.06
N GLY A 113 11.36 2.17 -6.39
CA GLY A 113 10.61 3.38 -6.09
C GLY A 113 9.23 3.06 -5.57
N ALA A 114 8.51 4.09 -5.17
CA ALA A 114 7.12 3.98 -4.73
C ALA A 114 6.31 5.17 -5.23
N LEU A 115 5.01 4.97 -5.43
CA LEU A 115 4.05 6.00 -5.82
C LEU A 115 2.81 5.87 -4.95
N VAL A 116 2.25 6.99 -4.50
CA VAL A 116 0.86 7.00 -4.01
C VAL A 116 -0.04 7.06 -5.23
N VAL A 117 -0.91 6.07 -5.38
CA VAL A 117 -1.78 5.94 -6.56
C VAL A 117 -3.22 6.38 -6.28
N GLU A 118 -3.69 6.17 -5.05
CA GLU A 118 -5.05 6.53 -4.67
C GLU A 118 -5.13 6.84 -3.17
N LEU A 119 -5.96 7.79 -2.81
CA LEU A 119 -6.24 8.17 -1.42
C LEU A 119 -7.60 8.90 -1.33
N SER A 120 -8.10 9.10 -0.12
CA SER A 120 -9.30 9.92 0.09
C SER A 120 -8.96 11.42 -0.05
N GLU A 121 -9.95 12.23 -0.43
CA GLU A 121 -9.81 13.69 -0.49
C GLU A 121 -9.36 14.27 0.86
N GLU A 122 -9.88 13.74 1.96
CA GLU A 122 -9.53 14.19 3.31
C GLU A 122 -8.06 13.99 3.65
N THR A 123 -7.45 12.87 3.20
CA THR A 123 -6.04 12.57 3.51
C THR A 123 -5.06 13.27 2.57
N TYR A 124 -5.54 13.78 1.43
CA TYR A 124 -4.69 14.35 0.39
C TYR A 124 -3.72 15.44 0.88
N PRO A 125 -4.12 16.45 1.69
CA PRO A 125 -3.21 17.49 2.15
C PRO A 125 -2.03 16.94 2.96
N TRP A 126 -2.28 15.94 3.79
CA TRP A 126 -1.25 15.34 4.65
C TRP A 126 -0.29 14.46 3.86
N VAL A 127 -0.81 13.64 2.95
CA VAL A 127 0.00 12.79 2.07
C VAL A 127 0.77 13.62 1.06
N LYS A 128 0.17 14.69 0.51
CA LYS A 128 0.86 15.61 -0.39
C LYS A 128 2.11 16.20 0.25
N THR A 129 2.06 16.59 1.52
CA THR A 129 3.23 17.08 2.24
C THR A 129 4.35 16.05 2.28
N ALA A 130 4.04 14.76 2.50
CA ALA A 130 5.01 13.68 2.47
C ALA A 130 5.60 13.46 1.06
N ILE A 131 4.77 13.54 0.01
CA ILE A 131 5.23 13.44 -1.39
C ILE A 131 6.18 14.59 -1.72
N ASP A 132 5.78 15.81 -1.44
CA ASP A 132 6.53 17.03 -1.76
C ASP A 132 7.88 17.10 -1.01
N SER A 133 7.95 16.52 0.20
CA SER A 133 9.20 16.40 0.97
C SER A 133 10.20 15.40 0.37
N GLY A 134 9.80 14.65 -0.66
CA GLY A 134 10.64 13.66 -1.31
C GLY A 134 10.72 12.32 -0.57
N LEU A 135 9.82 12.05 0.38
CA LEU A 135 9.80 10.78 1.14
C LEU A 135 9.91 9.56 0.23
N LEU A 136 9.13 9.54 -0.86
CA LEU A 136 9.08 8.38 -1.77
C LEU A 136 10.43 8.08 -2.44
N ARG A 137 11.25 9.10 -2.71
CA ARG A 137 12.58 8.94 -3.31
C ARG A 137 13.58 8.28 -2.35
N ASN A 138 13.37 8.46 -1.05
CA ASN A 138 14.28 7.94 -0.03
C ASN A 138 14.18 6.43 0.17
N PHE A 139 13.21 5.77 -0.45
CA PHE A 139 13.09 4.31 -0.42
C PHE A 139 13.93 3.62 -1.48
N ALA A 140 14.26 4.30 -2.59
CA ALA A 140 15.00 3.70 -3.70
C ALA A 140 16.36 3.12 -3.26
N GLY A 141 16.67 1.91 -3.73
CA GLY A 141 17.90 1.18 -3.43
C GLY A 141 17.92 0.48 -2.07
N ARG A 142 16.90 0.65 -1.22
CA ARG A 142 16.78 -0.04 0.07
C ARG A 142 16.15 -1.41 -0.11
N ASP A 143 16.51 -2.34 0.76
CA ASP A 143 15.83 -3.62 0.93
C ASP A 143 14.80 -3.58 2.07
N ALA A 144 14.09 -4.68 2.29
CA ALA A 144 13.07 -4.79 3.33
C ALA A 144 13.60 -4.64 4.77
N HIS A 145 14.89 -4.89 4.99
CA HIS A 145 15.54 -4.93 6.30
C HIS A 145 16.28 -3.63 6.63
N ALA A 146 16.50 -2.79 5.62
CA ALA A 146 17.14 -1.49 5.82
C ALA A 146 16.30 -0.58 6.73
N PRO A 147 16.93 0.30 7.52
CA PRO A 147 16.19 1.32 8.25
C PRO A 147 15.38 2.19 7.29
N PHE A 148 14.07 2.26 7.51
CA PHE A 148 13.20 3.11 6.69
C PHE A 148 13.23 4.55 7.22
N PRO A 149 13.23 5.54 6.31
CA PRO A 149 13.22 6.92 6.71
C PRO A 149 11.95 7.23 7.51
N ARG A 150 12.14 7.80 8.69
CA ARG A 150 11.05 8.38 9.47
C ARG A 150 11.04 9.88 9.21
N THR A 151 9.88 10.45 8.99
CA THR A 151 9.76 11.90 8.96
C THR A 151 9.91 12.45 10.37
N THR A 152 10.81 13.41 10.53
CA THR A 152 11.07 14.11 11.80
C THR A 152 9.95 15.12 12.11
N GLY A 153 8.72 14.64 12.24
CA GLY A 153 7.55 15.49 12.47
C GLY A 153 6.52 14.85 13.38
N GLY A 154 6.95 14.00 14.23
CA GLY A 154 6.41 13.14 15.28
C GLY A 154 4.92 13.13 15.60
N SER A 155 4.20 14.22 15.71
CA SER A 155 2.78 14.21 16.13
C SER A 155 1.83 14.83 15.10
N SER A 156 2.31 15.16 13.91
CA SER A 156 1.47 15.73 12.86
C SER A 156 0.78 14.63 12.03
N MET A 157 -0.36 14.94 11.44
CA MET A 157 -1.04 14.03 10.52
C MET A 157 -0.17 13.67 9.32
N SER A 158 0.65 14.60 8.82
CA SER A 158 1.63 14.32 7.76
C SER A 158 2.69 13.31 8.20
N GLY A 159 3.17 13.36 9.45
CA GLY A 159 4.07 12.36 10.03
C GLY A 159 3.41 10.98 10.10
N PHE A 160 2.18 10.91 10.60
CA PHE A 160 1.39 9.67 10.67
C PHE A 160 1.22 9.02 9.29
N TYR A 161 0.85 9.79 8.25
CA TYR A 161 0.70 9.25 6.91
C TYR A 161 2.04 8.89 6.25
N SER A 162 3.11 9.58 6.60
CA SER A 162 4.46 9.19 6.18
C SER A 162 4.87 7.84 6.74
N ASP A 163 4.55 7.56 8.00
CA ASP A 163 4.81 6.27 8.64
C ASP A 163 3.95 5.15 8.01
N ILE A 164 2.69 5.43 7.67
CA ILE A 164 1.83 4.48 6.91
C ILE A 164 2.46 4.14 5.56
N ILE A 165 2.88 5.15 4.79
CA ILE A 165 3.52 4.95 3.49
C ILE A 165 4.80 4.12 3.64
N ALA A 166 5.66 4.44 4.60
CA ALA A 166 6.88 3.69 4.87
C ALA A 166 6.59 2.23 5.26
N ALA A 167 5.57 2.00 6.09
CA ALA A 167 5.15 0.65 6.46
C ALA A 167 4.64 -0.14 5.24
N LEU A 168 3.83 0.46 4.37
CA LEU A 168 3.34 -0.20 3.16
C LEU A 168 4.47 -0.54 2.19
N VAL A 169 5.44 0.36 2.01
CA VAL A 169 6.62 0.10 1.16
C VAL A 169 7.43 -1.09 1.71
N ARG A 170 7.67 -1.12 3.03
CA ARG A 170 8.37 -2.22 3.67
C ARG A 170 7.61 -3.55 3.54
N ARG A 171 6.29 -3.53 3.77
CA ARG A 171 5.43 -4.72 3.61
C ARG A 171 5.49 -5.28 2.19
N ALA A 172 5.45 -4.43 1.16
CA ALA A 172 5.59 -4.86 -0.23
C ALA A 172 6.91 -5.58 -0.49
N ALA A 173 8.02 -5.04 0.03
CA ALA A 173 9.34 -5.65 -0.11
C ALA A 173 9.44 -7.00 0.62
N LEU A 174 8.92 -7.11 1.86
CA LEU A 174 8.88 -8.36 2.62
C LEU A 174 8.01 -9.44 1.95
N LEU A 175 6.84 -9.04 1.42
CA LEU A 175 5.97 -9.95 0.66
C LEU A 175 6.65 -10.47 -0.61
N TYR A 176 7.37 -9.61 -1.31
CA TYR A 176 8.12 -9.99 -2.50
C TYR A 176 9.27 -10.94 -2.16
N GLU A 177 10.02 -10.64 -1.11
CA GLU A 177 11.09 -11.52 -0.62
C GLU A 177 10.55 -12.91 -0.25
N ALA A 178 9.52 -12.97 0.59
CA ALA A 178 8.96 -14.24 1.05
C ALA A 178 8.32 -15.04 -0.09
N GLY A 179 7.52 -14.37 -0.92
CA GLY A 179 6.68 -15.04 -1.90
C GLY A 179 7.27 -15.19 -3.30
N VAL A 180 8.29 -14.41 -3.64
CA VAL A 180 8.88 -14.41 -4.99
C VAL A 180 10.34 -14.80 -4.94
N LEU A 181 11.19 -14.10 -4.18
CA LEU A 181 12.64 -14.33 -4.20
C LEU A 181 13.02 -15.67 -3.59
N LYS A 182 12.54 -15.99 -2.39
CA LYS A 182 12.85 -17.24 -1.69
C LYS A 182 12.29 -18.50 -2.37
N ARG A 183 11.45 -18.34 -3.40
CA ARG A 183 10.85 -19.42 -4.19
C ARG A 183 11.41 -19.52 -5.61
N GLN A 184 12.43 -18.73 -5.94
CA GLN A 184 13.18 -18.94 -7.18
C GLN A 184 14.09 -20.15 -6.98
N PRO A 185 14.13 -21.08 -7.95
CA PRO A 185 14.98 -22.27 -7.88
C PRO A 185 16.46 -21.90 -7.92
#